data_e0c261ea44ab9a54fe2b20b5b7e6e353
#
_entry.id   e0c261ea44ab9a54fe2b20b5b7e6e353
#
_cell.length_a   1.000
_cell.length_b   1.000
_cell.length_c   1.000
_cell.angle_alpha   90.00
_cell.angle_beta   90.00
_cell.angle_gamma   90.00
#
_symmetry.space_group_name_H-M   'P 1'
#
loop_
_entity.id
_entity.type
_entity.pdbx_description
1 polymer ?
#
loop_
_entity_poly.entity_id
_entity_poly.type
_entity_poly.pdbx_seq_one_letter_code
_entity_poly.pdbx_strand_id
1 'polypeptide(L)'
;NEGQVRSLKGSSVLIVGLGDIGREFGWRMKALGCTVTGVKRTPGGCPDYVDRLVLMDQIEEELPNADIVALCLPSTPETRHFFDQRRLALTRRDCVLVNVGRGVTVETPALCALLDQGHFGGLVLDVVDPEPLPMNNPLWGYRVILTPHVSGNYNQQSTYDTVIAMAVENLQRYLDKQPLKYRVDRKSGYRVSNNQE
;
A
#
# COMPACT_ATOMS: atom_id res chain seq x y z
N ASN A 1 3.44 -5.99 -25.36
CA ASN A 1 4.70 -6.67 -24.96
C ASN A 1 4.33 -8.04 -24.37
N GLU A 2 4.01 -9.00 -25.22
CA GLU A 2 3.85 -10.38 -24.79
C GLU A 2 5.25 -10.94 -24.46
N GLY A 3 5.45 -11.29 -23.18
CA GLY A 3 6.48 -12.24 -22.78
C GLY A 3 7.78 -11.69 -22.20
N GLN A 4 7.94 -10.42 -21.87
CA GLN A 4 9.13 -10.00 -21.11
C GLN A 4 8.98 -10.35 -19.63
N VAL A 5 9.67 -11.40 -19.21
CA VAL A 5 9.84 -11.71 -17.79
C VAL A 5 10.85 -10.72 -17.22
N ARG A 6 10.46 -10.00 -16.15
CA ARG A 6 11.35 -9.09 -15.42
C ARG A 6 11.80 -9.76 -14.11
N SER A 7 13.07 -9.58 -13.79
CA SER A 7 13.60 -9.99 -12.49
C SER A 7 13.24 -8.96 -11.43
N LEU A 8 12.87 -9.41 -10.24
CA LEU A 8 12.75 -8.51 -9.08
C LEU A 8 14.10 -7.99 -8.60
N LYS A 9 15.16 -8.82 -8.73
CA LYS A 9 16.50 -8.40 -8.34
C LYS A 9 16.94 -7.21 -9.21
N GLY A 10 17.30 -6.11 -8.53
CA GLY A 10 17.71 -4.86 -9.15
C GLY A 10 16.56 -3.91 -9.51
N SER A 11 15.29 -4.31 -9.28
CA SER A 11 14.15 -3.41 -9.46
C SER A 11 14.06 -2.37 -8.35
N SER A 12 13.56 -1.18 -8.69
CA SER A 12 13.23 -0.10 -7.75
C SER A 12 11.79 -0.22 -7.28
N VAL A 13 11.60 -0.20 -5.97
CA VAL A 13 10.28 -0.33 -5.32
C VAL A 13 9.98 0.91 -4.50
N LEU A 14 8.89 1.59 -4.81
CA LEU A 14 8.35 2.71 -4.05
C LEU A 14 7.18 2.22 -3.19
N ILE A 15 7.31 2.33 -1.87
CA ILE A 15 6.29 1.92 -0.92
C ILE A 15 5.61 3.15 -0.34
N VAL A 16 4.38 3.38 -0.71
CA VAL A 16 3.59 4.53 -0.28
C VAL A 16 2.82 4.17 0.98
N GLY A 17 3.40 4.54 2.12
CA GLY A 17 2.91 4.19 3.46
C GLY A 17 3.74 3.07 4.11
N LEU A 18 4.69 3.43 4.98
CA LEU A 18 5.51 2.50 5.77
C LEU A 18 4.84 2.18 7.13
N GLY A 19 3.55 1.82 7.10
CA GLY A 19 2.85 1.15 8.20
C GLY A 19 3.22 -0.33 8.29
N ASP A 20 2.43 -1.13 9.02
CA ASP A 20 2.71 -2.55 9.23
C ASP A 20 2.82 -3.31 7.89
N ILE A 21 1.86 -3.12 6.97
CA ILE A 21 1.87 -3.77 5.64
C ILE A 21 3.07 -3.32 4.81
N GLY A 22 3.30 -2.00 4.73
CA GLY A 22 4.39 -1.46 3.91
C GLY A 22 5.78 -1.87 4.41
N ARG A 23 5.97 -1.97 5.73
CA ARG A 23 7.21 -2.46 6.34
C ARG A 23 7.46 -3.93 5.97
N GLU A 24 6.45 -4.79 6.14
CA GLU A 24 6.54 -6.21 5.81
C GLU A 24 6.79 -6.45 4.32
N PHE A 25 6.18 -5.65 3.47
CA PHE A 25 6.44 -5.69 2.03
C PHE A 25 7.87 -5.22 1.71
N GLY A 26 8.30 -4.10 2.27
CA GLY A 26 9.63 -3.54 2.04
C GLY A 26 10.77 -4.48 2.45
N TRP A 27 10.67 -5.08 3.62
CA TRP A 27 11.63 -6.08 4.08
C TRP A 27 11.76 -7.24 3.09
N ARG A 28 10.63 -7.77 2.58
CA ARG A 28 10.63 -8.86 1.60
C ARG A 28 11.21 -8.43 0.25
N MET A 29 10.86 -7.23 -0.21
CA MET A 29 11.43 -6.71 -1.46
C MET A 29 12.93 -6.51 -1.37
N LYS A 30 13.42 -6.02 -0.22
CA LYS A 30 14.86 -5.92 0.02
C LYS A 30 15.55 -7.28 0.00
N ALA A 31 14.97 -8.28 0.65
CA ALA A 31 15.50 -9.65 0.64
C ALA A 31 15.53 -10.27 -0.76
N LEU A 32 14.63 -9.86 -1.67
CA LEU A 32 14.62 -10.25 -3.08
C LEU A 32 15.59 -9.44 -3.95
N GLY A 33 16.38 -8.54 -3.36
CA GLY A 33 17.41 -7.76 -4.04
C GLY A 33 16.91 -6.51 -4.73
N CYS A 34 15.77 -5.97 -4.32
CA CYS A 34 15.26 -4.68 -4.79
C CYS A 34 15.93 -3.51 -4.07
N THR A 35 15.93 -2.34 -4.71
CA THR A 35 16.15 -1.04 -4.05
C THR A 35 14.81 -0.53 -3.53
N VAL A 36 14.72 -0.24 -2.23
CA VAL A 36 13.47 0.11 -1.55
C VAL A 36 13.46 1.58 -1.16
N THR A 37 12.53 2.34 -1.71
CA THR A 37 12.20 3.71 -1.28
C THR A 37 10.88 3.68 -0.51
N GLY A 38 10.90 4.17 0.72
CA GLY A 38 9.71 4.26 1.56
C GLY A 38 9.17 5.68 1.65
N VAL A 39 7.84 5.84 1.57
CA VAL A 39 7.17 7.13 1.73
C VAL A 39 6.44 7.15 3.07
N LYS A 40 6.68 8.19 3.88
CA LYS A 40 6.01 8.42 5.16
C LYS A 40 5.32 9.78 5.20
N ARG A 41 4.29 9.89 6.02
CA ARG A 41 3.59 11.15 6.28
C ARG A 41 4.42 12.10 7.15
N THR A 42 5.10 11.55 8.13
CA THR A 42 5.87 12.32 9.13
C THR A 42 7.31 11.87 9.15
N PRO A 43 8.26 12.77 9.42
CA PRO A 43 9.65 12.39 9.66
C PRO A 43 9.78 11.32 10.76
N GLY A 44 10.81 10.51 10.70
CA GLY A 44 11.07 9.46 11.70
C GLY A 44 12.14 8.49 11.24
N GLY A 45 12.41 7.47 12.04
CA GLY A 45 13.43 6.47 11.74
C GLY A 45 13.21 5.78 10.39
N CYS A 46 14.32 5.52 9.69
CA CYS A 46 14.35 4.72 8.48
C CYS A 46 14.71 3.28 8.88
N PRO A 47 13.88 2.28 8.54
CA PRO A 47 14.26 0.89 8.78
C PRO A 47 15.49 0.50 7.94
N ASP A 48 16.34 -0.38 8.45
CA ASP A 48 17.62 -0.78 7.82
C ASP A 48 17.46 -1.38 6.41
N TYR A 49 16.30 -1.94 6.10
CA TYR A 49 15.98 -2.50 4.79
C TYR A 49 15.43 -1.47 3.80
N VAL A 50 15.23 -0.21 4.19
CA VAL A 50 14.81 0.89 3.33
C VAL A 50 16.03 1.69 2.93
N ASP A 51 16.34 1.72 1.63
CA ASP A 51 17.50 2.44 1.11
C ASP A 51 17.32 3.96 1.12
N ARG A 52 16.08 4.41 0.93
CA ARG A 52 15.72 5.83 0.93
C ARG A 52 14.36 6.06 1.56
N LEU A 53 14.28 7.06 2.43
CA LEU A 53 13.03 7.49 3.05
C LEU A 53 12.70 8.90 2.57
N VAL A 54 11.48 9.09 2.06
CA VAL A 54 10.97 10.39 1.60
C VAL A 54 9.62 10.71 2.26
N LEU A 55 9.24 11.97 2.24
CA LEU A 55 7.94 12.42 2.73
C LEU A 55 6.91 12.45 1.60
N MET A 56 5.62 12.53 1.98
CA MET A 56 4.50 12.48 1.03
C MET A 56 4.53 13.61 -0.02
N ASP A 57 5.07 14.77 0.32
CA ASP A 57 5.24 15.93 -0.57
C ASP A 57 6.35 15.74 -1.62
N GLN A 58 7.26 14.81 -1.39
CA GLN A 58 8.37 14.47 -2.30
C GLN A 58 8.05 13.28 -3.23
N ILE A 59 6.88 12.67 -3.10
CA ILE A 59 6.54 11.43 -3.82
C ILE A 59 6.63 11.56 -5.33
N GLU A 60 6.30 12.73 -5.87
CA GLU A 60 6.23 12.96 -7.31
C GLU A 60 7.61 12.88 -8.00
N GLU A 61 8.68 13.15 -7.25
CA GLU A 61 10.06 12.98 -7.72
C GLU A 61 10.46 11.50 -7.81
N GLU A 62 9.82 10.63 -7.02
CA GLU A 62 10.12 9.20 -6.96
C GLU A 62 9.30 8.36 -7.94
N LEU A 63 8.06 8.79 -8.27
CA LEU A 63 7.17 8.03 -9.14
C LEU A 63 7.76 7.64 -10.51
N PRO A 64 8.51 8.53 -11.22
CA PRO A 64 9.11 8.18 -12.51
C PRO A 64 10.22 7.13 -12.43
N ASN A 65 10.78 6.90 -11.25
CA ASN A 65 11.95 6.06 -11.04
C ASN A 65 11.59 4.65 -10.50
N ALA A 66 10.32 4.42 -10.19
CA ALA A 66 9.88 3.18 -9.57
C ALA A 66 9.42 2.14 -10.61
N ASP A 67 10.01 0.95 -10.57
CA ASP A 67 9.54 -0.21 -11.34
C ASP A 67 8.26 -0.80 -10.72
N ILE A 68 8.13 -0.70 -9.39
CA ILE A 68 6.98 -1.17 -8.63
C ILE A 68 6.55 -0.06 -7.68
N VAL A 69 5.27 0.29 -7.71
CA VAL A 69 4.64 1.24 -6.78
C VAL A 69 3.62 0.48 -5.94
N ALA A 70 3.85 0.37 -4.63
CA ALA A 70 2.96 -0.32 -3.69
C ALA A 70 2.25 0.68 -2.77
N LEU A 71 0.92 0.70 -2.84
CA LEU A 71 0.05 1.57 -2.05
C LEU A 71 -0.40 0.83 -0.79
N CYS A 72 0.04 1.32 0.37
CA CYS A 72 -0.26 0.77 1.70
C CYS A 72 -0.86 1.83 2.62
N LEU A 73 -1.59 2.79 2.04
CA LEU A 73 -2.18 3.92 2.76
C LEU A 73 -3.52 3.54 3.41
N PRO A 74 -3.82 4.09 4.61
CA PRO A 74 -5.17 4.03 5.18
C PRO A 74 -6.12 4.95 4.40
N SER A 75 -7.44 4.79 4.61
CA SER A 75 -8.45 5.73 4.09
C SER A 75 -8.59 6.90 5.06
N THR A 76 -8.14 8.07 4.62
CA THR A 76 -8.32 9.36 5.31
C THR A 76 -8.71 10.43 4.32
N PRO A 77 -9.20 11.60 4.74
CA PRO A 77 -9.47 12.71 3.82
C PRO A 77 -8.26 13.07 2.94
N GLU A 78 -7.05 13.01 3.48
CA GLU A 78 -5.80 13.37 2.79
C GLU A 78 -5.34 12.30 1.79
N THR A 79 -5.75 11.04 1.98
CA THR A 79 -5.35 9.92 1.10
C THR A 79 -6.41 9.60 0.05
N ARG A 80 -7.61 10.19 0.15
CA ARG A 80 -8.66 10.02 -0.85
C ARG A 80 -8.21 10.60 -2.18
N HIS A 81 -8.27 9.78 -3.24
CA HIS A 81 -7.80 10.13 -4.59
C HIS A 81 -6.38 10.72 -4.61
N PHE A 82 -5.54 10.32 -3.65
CA PHE A 82 -4.15 10.75 -3.61
C PHE A 82 -3.41 10.38 -4.89
N PHE A 83 -3.75 9.23 -5.49
CA PHE A 83 -3.34 8.83 -6.82
C PHE A 83 -4.41 9.23 -7.84
N ASP A 84 -4.47 10.53 -8.11
CA ASP A 84 -5.24 11.16 -9.16
C ASP A 84 -4.60 10.95 -10.55
N GLN A 85 -5.23 11.48 -11.60
CA GLN A 85 -4.73 11.39 -12.98
C GLN A 85 -3.28 11.90 -13.09
N ARG A 86 -2.94 12.98 -12.39
CA ARG A 86 -1.61 13.59 -12.47
C ARG A 86 -0.55 12.67 -11.88
N ARG A 87 -0.73 12.14 -10.67
CA ARG A 87 0.24 11.26 -10.02
C ARG A 87 0.34 9.89 -10.69
N LEU A 88 -0.80 9.36 -11.15
CA LEU A 88 -0.78 8.13 -11.95
C LEU A 88 0.01 8.29 -13.23
N ALA A 89 -0.12 9.43 -13.93
CA ALA A 89 0.62 9.71 -15.16
C ALA A 89 2.13 9.95 -14.92
N LEU A 90 2.53 10.36 -13.72
CA LEU A 90 3.94 10.50 -13.33
C LEU A 90 4.63 9.15 -13.08
N THR A 91 3.88 8.08 -12.87
CA THR A 91 4.50 6.76 -12.71
C THR A 91 5.25 6.37 -13.97
N ARG A 92 6.35 5.66 -13.81
CA ARG A 92 7.10 5.14 -14.93
C ARG A 92 6.22 4.29 -15.84
N ARG A 93 6.34 4.46 -17.15
CA ARG A 93 5.71 3.52 -18.10
C ARG A 93 6.21 2.11 -17.84
N ASP A 94 5.32 1.14 -17.99
CA ASP A 94 5.57 -0.27 -17.65
C ASP A 94 5.82 -0.56 -16.16
N CYS A 95 5.54 0.39 -15.24
CA CYS A 95 5.58 0.07 -13.82
C CYS A 95 4.48 -0.92 -13.43
N VAL A 96 4.70 -1.64 -12.34
CA VAL A 96 3.68 -2.46 -11.69
C VAL A 96 3.08 -1.65 -10.55
N LEU A 97 1.78 -1.35 -10.64
CA LEU A 97 1.04 -0.71 -9.55
C LEU A 97 0.32 -1.76 -8.71
N VAL A 98 0.55 -1.72 -7.41
CA VAL A 98 -0.07 -2.63 -6.42
C VAL A 98 -0.84 -1.81 -5.41
N ASN A 99 -2.14 -2.09 -5.21
CA ASN A 99 -2.91 -1.46 -4.14
C ASN A 99 -3.46 -2.52 -3.17
N VAL A 100 -2.91 -2.52 -1.97
CA VAL A 100 -3.34 -3.36 -0.82
C VAL A 100 -3.73 -2.49 0.40
N GLY A 101 -3.85 -1.19 0.18
CA GLY A 101 -4.27 -0.23 1.19
C GLY A 101 -5.79 -0.04 1.21
N ARG A 102 -6.28 0.95 0.44
CA ARG A 102 -7.71 1.25 0.29
C ARG A 102 -8.02 1.69 -1.15
N GLY A 103 -9.16 1.24 -1.70
CA GLY A 103 -9.57 1.54 -3.06
C GLY A 103 -9.68 3.03 -3.34
N VAL A 104 -10.28 3.79 -2.41
CA VAL A 104 -10.46 5.25 -2.51
C VAL A 104 -9.15 6.05 -2.68
N THR A 105 -7.99 5.43 -2.46
CA THR A 105 -6.69 6.08 -2.66
C THR A 105 -6.41 6.36 -4.14
N VAL A 106 -6.97 5.55 -5.03
CA VAL A 106 -6.78 5.64 -6.48
C VAL A 106 -8.06 6.14 -7.14
N GLU A 107 -7.93 7.12 -8.02
CA GLU A 107 -9.02 7.58 -8.86
C GLU A 107 -9.26 6.59 -10.00
N THR A 108 -10.28 5.74 -9.87
CA THR A 108 -10.56 4.64 -10.82
C THR A 108 -10.72 5.11 -12.27
N PRO A 109 -11.45 6.21 -12.61
CA PRO A 109 -11.54 6.67 -13.98
C PRO A 109 -10.18 7.06 -14.59
N ALA A 110 -9.33 7.73 -13.82
CA ALA A 110 -7.99 8.09 -14.25
C ALA A 110 -7.09 6.86 -14.47
N LEU A 111 -7.21 5.87 -13.60
CA LEU A 111 -6.52 4.59 -13.74
C LEU A 111 -6.94 3.88 -15.05
N CYS A 112 -8.26 3.80 -15.34
CA CYS A 112 -8.76 3.19 -16.57
C CYS A 112 -8.24 3.93 -17.82
N ALA A 113 -8.23 5.26 -17.83
CA ALA A 113 -7.73 6.05 -18.96
C ALA A 113 -6.24 5.77 -19.25
N LEU A 114 -5.44 5.49 -18.22
CA LEU A 114 -4.03 5.11 -18.40
C LEU A 114 -3.86 3.64 -18.80
N LEU A 115 -4.76 2.76 -18.36
CA LEU A 115 -4.81 1.36 -18.85
C LEU A 115 -5.11 1.29 -20.33
N ASP A 116 -6.04 2.13 -20.86
CA ASP A 116 -6.34 2.24 -22.28
C ASP A 116 -5.09 2.65 -23.11
N GLN A 117 -4.19 3.42 -22.51
CA GLN A 117 -2.94 3.85 -23.12
C GLN A 117 -1.80 2.84 -22.96
N GLY A 118 -2.05 1.69 -22.32
CA GLY A 118 -1.01 0.69 -22.03
C GLY A 118 0.12 1.25 -21.16
N HIS A 119 -0.22 2.12 -20.19
CA HIS A 119 0.78 2.79 -19.35
C HIS A 119 1.46 1.83 -18.38
N PHE A 120 0.72 0.90 -17.77
CA PHE A 120 1.21 0.00 -16.76
C PHE A 120 1.70 -1.34 -17.32
N GLY A 121 2.81 -1.85 -16.79
CA GLY A 121 3.30 -3.19 -17.06
C GLY A 121 2.54 -4.28 -16.30
N GLY A 122 1.90 -3.91 -15.20
CA GLY A 122 1.03 -4.77 -14.40
C GLY A 122 0.20 -3.97 -13.41
N LEU A 123 -0.97 -4.51 -13.06
CA LEU A 123 -1.86 -3.93 -12.07
C LEU A 123 -2.38 -5.02 -11.14
N VAL A 124 -2.25 -4.80 -9.83
CA VAL A 124 -2.71 -5.71 -8.78
C VAL A 124 -3.54 -4.90 -7.78
N LEU A 125 -4.81 -5.20 -7.68
CA LEU A 125 -5.74 -4.51 -6.79
C LEU A 125 -6.44 -5.52 -5.87
N ASP A 126 -6.12 -5.49 -4.59
CA ASP A 126 -6.91 -6.19 -3.56
C ASP A 126 -8.08 -5.34 -3.08
N VAL A 127 -8.02 -4.04 -3.35
CA VAL A 127 -9.01 -3.03 -2.95
C VAL A 127 -9.37 -2.14 -4.13
N VAL A 128 -10.65 -1.78 -4.24
CA VAL A 128 -11.22 -0.94 -5.30
C VAL A 128 -12.19 0.08 -4.70
N ASP A 129 -12.64 1.05 -5.48
CA ASP A 129 -13.71 1.99 -5.10
C ASP A 129 -14.70 2.13 -6.26
N PRO A 130 -16.00 1.80 -6.03
CA PRO A 130 -16.60 1.23 -4.83
C PRO A 130 -16.30 -0.26 -4.61
N GLU A 131 -16.46 -0.73 -3.38
CA GLU A 131 -16.44 -2.16 -3.02
C GLU A 131 -17.86 -2.61 -2.59
N PRO A 132 -18.35 -3.76 -3.12
CA PRO A 132 -17.75 -4.59 -4.18
C PRO A 132 -17.72 -3.88 -5.53
N LEU A 133 -16.76 -4.29 -6.39
CA LEU A 133 -16.63 -3.71 -7.74
C LEU A 133 -17.89 -4.00 -8.58
N PRO A 134 -18.59 -2.97 -9.11
CA PRO A 134 -19.78 -3.17 -9.92
C PRO A 134 -19.52 -4.04 -11.15
N MET A 135 -20.50 -4.86 -11.53
CA MET A 135 -20.39 -5.79 -12.67
C MET A 135 -20.08 -5.11 -14.00
N ASN A 136 -20.50 -3.86 -14.17
CA ASN A 136 -20.26 -3.05 -15.37
C ASN A 136 -19.00 -2.18 -15.27
N ASN A 137 -18.17 -2.36 -14.26
CA ASN A 137 -16.95 -1.57 -14.10
C ASN A 137 -15.94 -1.94 -15.19
N PRO A 138 -15.30 -0.96 -15.87
CA PRO A 138 -14.31 -1.20 -16.91
C PRO A 138 -13.13 -2.05 -16.47
N LEU A 139 -12.76 -2.04 -15.19
CA LEU A 139 -11.63 -2.82 -14.65
C LEU A 139 -11.75 -4.32 -14.93
N TRP A 140 -12.96 -4.86 -15.09
CA TRP A 140 -13.15 -6.27 -15.46
C TRP A 140 -12.66 -6.60 -16.88
N GLY A 141 -12.56 -5.61 -17.76
CA GLY A 141 -12.10 -5.79 -19.16
C GLY A 141 -10.60 -5.70 -19.35
N TYR A 142 -9.83 -5.27 -18.34
CA TYR A 142 -8.38 -5.15 -18.45
C TYR A 142 -7.65 -6.38 -17.92
N ARG A 143 -6.40 -6.55 -18.35
CA ARG A 143 -5.49 -7.56 -17.82
C ARG A 143 -4.94 -7.12 -16.46
N VAL A 144 -5.72 -7.29 -15.43
CA VAL A 144 -5.40 -6.91 -14.05
C VAL A 144 -5.60 -8.11 -13.11
N ILE A 145 -4.87 -8.13 -12.01
CA ILE A 145 -5.11 -9.07 -10.91
C ILE A 145 -6.02 -8.35 -9.92
N LEU A 146 -7.26 -8.84 -9.82
CA LEU A 146 -8.25 -8.35 -8.85
C LEU A 146 -8.50 -9.43 -7.81
N THR A 147 -8.39 -9.07 -6.54
CA THR A 147 -8.80 -9.93 -5.41
C THR A 147 -9.83 -9.18 -4.56
N PRO A 148 -10.81 -9.88 -3.94
CA PRO A 148 -11.96 -9.24 -3.30
C PRO A 148 -11.65 -8.84 -1.85
N HIS A 149 -10.63 -8.01 -1.62
CA HIS A 149 -10.18 -7.51 -0.30
C HIS A 149 -9.88 -8.65 0.69
N VAL A 150 -9.12 -9.64 0.22
CA VAL A 150 -8.84 -10.87 0.98
C VAL A 150 -7.34 -11.13 1.20
N SER A 151 -6.45 -10.27 0.71
CA SER A 151 -5.00 -10.49 0.82
C SER A 151 -4.50 -10.49 2.26
N GLY A 152 -5.20 -9.82 3.19
CA GLY A 152 -4.95 -9.85 4.63
C GLY A 152 -5.52 -11.07 5.35
N ASN A 153 -6.29 -11.84 4.66
CA ASN A 153 -6.94 -13.12 4.93
C ASN A 153 -7.13 -13.53 6.41
N TYR A 154 -8.30 -13.19 6.94
CA TYR A 154 -8.76 -13.65 8.27
C TYR A 154 -9.03 -15.18 8.33
N ASN A 155 -9.08 -15.87 7.19
CA ASN A 155 -9.26 -17.33 7.13
C ASN A 155 -7.95 -18.08 7.40
N GLN A 156 -6.84 -17.39 7.53
CA GLN A 156 -5.57 -18.00 7.91
C GLN A 156 -5.53 -18.13 9.45
N GLN A 157 -5.40 -19.36 9.96
CA GLN A 157 -5.43 -19.64 11.39
C GLN A 157 -4.42 -18.75 12.18
N SER A 158 -3.21 -18.60 11.65
CA SER A 158 -2.17 -17.76 12.27
C SER A 158 -2.56 -16.27 12.38
N THR A 159 -3.27 -15.73 11.39
CA THR A 159 -3.80 -14.37 11.42
C THR A 159 -4.90 -14.25 12.47
N TYR A 160 -5.79 -15.23 12.50
CA TYR A 160 -6.87 -15.27 13.49
C TYR A 160 -6.33 -15.34 14.90
N ASP A 161 -5.37 -16.21 15.17
CA ASP A 161 -4.73 -16.37 16.47
C ASP A 161 -4.02 -15.07 16.91
N THR A 162 -3.36 -14.38 15.97
CA THR A 162 -2.71 -13.09 16.22
C THR A 162 -3.72 -12.01 16.61
N VAL A 163 -4.84 -11.92 15.89
CA VAL A 163 -5.90 -10.92 16.21
C VAL A 163 -6.50 -11.18 17.59
N ILE A 164 -6.77 -12.46 17.92
CA ILE A 164 -7.27 -12.85 19.25
C ILE A 164 -6.25 -12.48 20.33
N ALA A 165 -4.98 -12.82 20.14
CA ALA A 165 -3.92 -12.49 21.11
C ALA A 165 -3.82 -10.98 21.36
N MET A 166 -3.89 -10.16 20.30
CA MET A 166 -3.93 -8.69 20.42
C MET A 166 -5.15 -8.19 21.20
N ALA A 167 -6.32 -8.78 20.96
CA ALA A 167 -7.54 -8.42 21.66
C ALA A 167 -7.47 -8.78 23.14
N VAL A 168 -6.99 -9.97 23.49
CA VAL A 168 -6.79 -10.43 24.85
C VAL A 168 -5.77 -9.54 25.58
N GLU A 169 -4.65 -9.22 24.96
CA GLU A 169 -3.65 -8.31 25.54
C GLU A 169 -4.26 -6.93 25.85
N ASN A 170 -5.02 -6.38 24.91
CA ASN A 170 -5.64 -5.07 25.11
C ASN A 170 -6.74 -5.12 26.19
N LEU A 171 -7.48 -6.21 26.31
CA LEU A 171 -8.44 -6.40 27.39
C LEU A 171 -7.72 -6.42 28.75
N GLN A 172 -6.63 -7.17 28.87
CA GLN A 172 -5.83 -7.20 30.11
C GLN A 172 -5.30 -5.80 30.46
N ARG A 173 -4.73 -5.09 29.47
CA ARG A 173 -4.27 -3.70 29.67
C ARG A 173 -5.38 -2.78 30.14
N TYR A 174 -6.59 -2.93 29.59
CA TYR A 174 -7.74 -2.15 30.00
C TYR A 174 -8.11 -2.40 31.47
N LEU A 175 -8.15 -3.67 31.89
CA LEU A 175 -8.42 -4.07 33.28
C LEU A 175 -7.34 -3.54 34.24
N ASP A 176 -6.09 -3.56 33.81
CA ASP A 176 -4.94 -3.07 34.59
C ASP A 176 -4.74 -1.55 34.49
N LYS A 177 -5.69 -0.83 33.86
CA LYS A 177 -5.62 0.63 33.63
C LYS A 177 -4.36 1.09 32.91
N GLN A 178 -3.79 0.23 32.07
CA GLN A 178 -2.64 0.53 31.23
C GLN A 178 -3.06 1.12 29.87
N PRO A 179 -2.20 1.90 29.19
CA PRO A 179 -2.49 2.38 27.84
C PRO A 179 -2.71 1.22 26.87
N LEU A 180 -3.74 1.30 26.03
CA LEU A 180 -4.01 0.30 25.02
C LEU A 180 -2.96 0.37 23.89
N LYS A 181 -2.59 -0.78 23.33
CA LYS A 181 -1.78 -0.88 22.11
C LYS A 181 -2.63 -0.66 20.87
N TYR A 182 -1.99 -0.29 19.77
CA TYR A 182 -2.62 -0.15 18.43
C TYR A 182 -3.79 0.84 18.38
N ARG A 183 -3.80 1.84 19.26
CA ARG A 183 -4.83 2.88 19.23
C ARG A 183 -4.78 3.65 17.91
N VAL A 184 -5.97 3.92 17.36
CA VAL A 184 -6.14 4.80 16.21
C VAL A 184 -6.71 6.13 16.67
N ASP A 185 -6.10 7.22 16.27
CA ASP A 185 -6.64 8.55 16.46
C ASP A 185 -7.86 8.75 15.55
N ARG A 186 -9.01 9.07 16.13
CA ARG A 186 -10.27 9.16 15.39
C ARG A 186 -10.34 10.36 14.44
N LYS A 187 -9.52 11.39 14.65
CA LYS A 187 -9.50 12.59 13.80
C LYS A 187 -8.61 12.36 12.59
N SER A 188 -7.41 11.85 12.81
CA SER A 188 -6.44 11.63 11.75
C SER A 188 -6.60 10.29 11.02
N GLY A 189 -7.28 9.31 11.62
CA GLY A 189 -7.39 7.95 11.08
C GLY A 189 -6.10 7.13 11.15
N TYR A 190 -5.05 7.66 11.77
CA TYR A 190 -3.77 6.98 11.89
C TYR A 190 -3.54 6.38 13.27
N ARG A 191 -2.71 5.35 13.32
CA ARG A 191 -2.23 4.77 14.58
C ARG A 191 -1.48 5.83 15.39
N VAL A 192 -1.80 5.91 16.67
CA VAL A 192 -1.08 6.75 17.63
C VAL A 192 0.28 6.11 17.88
N SER A 193 1.37 6.82 17.57
CA SER A 193 2.72 6.36 17.89
C SER A 193 2.88 6.40 19.41
N ASN A 194 3.02 5.26 20.05
CA ASN A 194 3.55 5.23 21.41
C ASN A 194 5.05 5.52 21.31
N ASN A 195 5.53 6.58 21.94
CA ASN A 195 6.95 6.98 21.95
C ASN A 195 7.87 5.98 22.68
N GLN A 196 7.60 4.69 22.62
CA GLN A 196 8.35 3.62 23.33
C GLN A 196 8.43 2.31 22.52
N GLU A 197 8.50 2.40 21.16
CA GLU A 197 8.92 1.23 20.34
C GLU A 197 9.98 1.64 19.32
#